data_bfe5515db2d6428d4e55f70c5521e318
#
_entry.id   bfe5515db2d6428d4e55f70c5521e318
#
_cell.length_a   1.000
_cell.length_b   1.000
_cell.length_c   1.000
_cell.angle_alpha   90.00
_cell.angle_beta   90.00
_cell.angle_gamma   90.00
#
_symmetry.space_group_name_H-M   'P 1'
#
loop_
_entity.id
_entity.type
_entity.pdbx_description
1 polymer ?
#
loop_
_entity_poly.entity_id
_entity_poly.type
_entity_poly.pdbx_seq_one_letter_code
_entity_poly.pdbx_strand_id
1 'polypeptide(L)'
;MTDYTPEISVTDENTANRPEVIKAWQKIGEWVDAAKVKAALQYCRFGFLGNNYNGMLETVTEEEVAEKKKEIEEFFIISDDVSADPLVKKPTPEQLDWSARVAVAQEKLVKEYNLDGLAYYYHGALGGDYEALQSGFIVGHSLLTAKGIPCAGEGDLKTCVAGHDGPFHLAIANGKPLLRGLGVYHGKQGTGVSVEAKVRAGDITTLCCTQTIDGKMKFIITEAESTNAQIMTIGNTQTHVKFKKDPDSYMDEWFAEFPTHHFAMSVGHNASLFEKVADVLGILSVTLDK
;
A
#
# COMPACT_ATOMS: atom_id res chain seq x y z
N MET A 1 3.36 17.35 -41.57
CA MET A 1 4.43 16.60 -42.25
C MET A 1 5.66 16.77 -41.39
N THR A 2 6.07 15.75 -40.70
CA THR A 2 7.35 15.75 -39.98
C THR A 2 8.43 15.54 -41.03
N ASP A 3 9.34 16.51 -41.16
CA ASP A 3 10.52 16.35 -42.01
C ASP A 3 11.28 15.08 -41.58
N TYR A 4 11.16 14.06 -42.36
CA TYR A 4 11.96 12.86 -42.26
C TYR A 4 13.34 13.19 -42.82
N THR A 5 14.31 13.40 -41.96
CA THR A 5 15.70 13.54 -42.37
C THR A 5 16.32 12.15 -42.57
N PRO A 6 16.68 11.80 -43.80
CA PRO A 6 17.14 10.43 -44.11
C PRO A 6 18.58 10.10 -43.70
N GLU A 7 19.19 10.88 -42.84
CA GLU A 7 20.62 10.74 -42.45
C GLU A 7 20.89 9.97 -41.16
N ILE A 8 19.89 9.32 -40.56
CA ILE A 8 20.15 8.50 -39.38
C ILE A 8 20.45 7.07 -39.83
N SER A 9 21.76 6.74 -39.93
CA SER A 9 22.17 5.36 -40.08
C SER A 9 21.75 4.54 -38.87
N VAL A 10 20.88 3.55 -39.05
CA VAL A 10 20.41 2.66 -38.00
C VAL A 10 21.51 1.74 -37.45
N THR A 11 22.69 1.73 -38.09
CA THR A 11 23.86 0.90 -37.78
C THR A 11 24.95 1.62 -37.00
N ASP A 12 24.74 2.90 -36.63
CA ASP A 12 25.68 3.65 -35.82
C ASP A 12 25.61 3.17 -34.35
N GLU A 13 26.70 2.62 -33.81
CA GLU A 13 26.81 2.18 -32.41
C GLU A 13 26.44 3.29 -31.40
N ASN A 14 26.60 4.56 -31.79
CA ASN A 14 26.20 5.72 -30.99
C ASN A 14 24.69 6.00 -31.02
N THR A 15 23.96 5.46 -31.98
CA THR A 15 22.51 5.72 -32.10
C THR A 15 21.76 5.20 -30.88
N ALA A 16 22.10 4.03 -30.36
CA ALA A 16 21.48 3.44 -29.18
C ALA A 16 21.64 4.29 -27.92
N ASN A 17 22.70 5.09 -27.84
CA ASN A 17 23.04 5.93 -26.69
C ASN A 17 22.51 7.37 -26.80
N ARG A 18 21.79 7.71 -27.86
CA ARG A 18 21.19 9.05 -28.00
C ARG A 18 20.05 9.23 -27.01
N PRO A 19 19.94 10.39 -26.35
CA PRO A 19 18.89 10.63 -25.35
C PRO A 19 17.47 10.38 -25.87
N GLU A 20 17.19 10.72 -27.12
CA GLU A 20 15.87 10.51 -27.75
C GLU A 20 15.56 9.02 -27.94
N VAL A 21 16.57 8.23 -28.29
CA VAL A 21 16.44 6.78 -28.47
C VAL A 21 16.23 6.11 -27.12
N ILE A 22 17.02 6.49 -26.11
CA ILE A 22 16.83 6.01 -24.72
C ILE A 22 15.42 6.33 -24.24
N LYS A 23 14.96 7.57 -24.42
CA LYS A 23 13.60 7.99 -24.05
C LYS A 23 12.52 7.24 -24.81
N ALA A 24 12.73 6.92 -26.09
CA ALA A 24 11.80 6.11 -26.87
C ALA A 24 11.72 4.68 -26.33
N TRP A 25 12.85 4.06 -26.02
CA TRP A 25 12.88 2.72 -25.40
C TRP A 25 12.26 2.68 -24.01
N GLN A 26 12.45 3.71 -23.19
CA GLN A 26 11.76 3.84 -21.91
C GLN A 26 10.25 3.85 -22.09
N LYS A 27 9.73 4.65 -23.02
CA LYS A 27 8.28 4.69 -23.33
C LYS A 27 7.75 3.36 -23.85
N ILE A 28 8.51 2.65 -24.68
CA ILE A 28 8.15 1.31 -25.13
C ILE A 28 8.11 0.35 -23.95
N GLY A 29 9.12 0.41 -23.07
CA GLY A 29 9.18 -0.39 -21.84
C GLY A 29 7.94 -0.18 -20.96
N GLU A 30 7.52 1.05 -20.73
CA GLU A 30 6.31 1.35 -19.96
C GLU A 30 5.03 0.75 -20.58
N TRP A 31 4.90 0.72 -21.92
CA TRP A 31 3.78 0.04 -22.57
C TRP A 31 3.83 -1.49 -22.40
N VAL A 32 5.03 -2.06 -22.45
CA VAL A 32 5.23 -3.50 -22.18
C VAL A 32 4.85 -3.81 -20.73
N ASP A 33 5.24 -2.98 -19.78
CA ASP A 33 4.92 -3.16 -18.37
C ASP A 33 3.41 -2.97 -18.10
N ALA A 34 2.77 -2.00 -18.73
CA ALA A 34 1.32 -1.84 -18.67
C ALA A 34 0.57 -3.08 -19.23
N ALA A 35 1.06 -3.67 -20.33
CA ALA A 35 0.50 -4.90 -20.87
C ALA A 35 0.71 -6.10 -19.94
N LYS A 36 1.86 -6.19 -19.24
CA LYS A 36 2.12 -7.21 -18.21
C LYS A 36 1.16 -7.07 -17.03
N VAL A 37 0.90 -5.84 -16.56
CA VAL A 37 -0.08 -5.58 -15.50
C VAL A 37 -1.45 -6.10 -15.91
N LYS A 38 -1.93 -5.77 -17.12
CA LYS A 38 -3.20 -6.29 -17.63
C LYS A 38 -3.24 -7.81 -17.68
N ALA A 39 -2.17 -8.45 -18.16
CA ALA A 39 -2.08 -9.91 -18.22
C ALA A 39 -2.09 -10.52 -16.81
N ALA A 40 -1.35 -9.95 -15.86
CA ALA A 40 -1.31 -10.42 -14.48
C ALA A 40 -2.70 -10.34 -13.82
N LEU A 41 -3.42 -9.23 -14.00
CA LEU A 41 -4.75 -9.02 -13.43
C LEU A 41 -5.79 -10.06 -13.90
N GLN A 42 -5.57 -10.73 -15.04
CA GLN A 42 -6.46 -11.81 -15.51
C GLN A 42 -6.34 -13.09 -14.67
N TYR A 43 -5.26 -13.29 -13.96
CA TYR A 43 -4.94 -14.53 -13.24
C TYR A 43 -4.73 -14.31 -11.74
N CYS A 44 -4.63 -13.06 -11.28
CA CYS A 44 -4.42 -12.76 -9.88
C CYS A 44 -5.65 -13.11 -9.03
N ARG A 45 -5.38 -13.45 -7.77
CA ARG A 45 -6.37 -13.81 -6.76
C ARG A 45 -6.22 -12.90 -5.56
N PHE A 46 -7.28 -12.17 -5.26
CA PHE A 46 -7.33 -11.32 -4.07
C PHE A 46 -8.25 -11.95 -3.04
N GLY A 47 -7.75 -12.10 -1.82
CA GLY A 47 -8.54 -12.51 -0.67
C GLY A 47 -9.25 -11.31 -0.07
N PHE A 48 -10.54 -11.46 0.24
CA PHE A 48 -11.32 -10.49 0.98
C PHE A 48 -11.74 -11.09 2.32
N LEU A 49 -11.16 -10.58 3.40
CA LEU A 49 -11.47 -11.01 4.75
C LEU A 49 -12.75 -10.30 5.23
N GLY A 50 -13.85 -11.03 5.28
CA GLY A 50 -15.16 -10.55 5.69
C GLY A 50 -15.62 -11.18 7.01
N ASN A 51 -16.91 -11.06 7.32
CA ASN A 51 -17.51 -11.32 8.63
C ASN A 51 -17.43 -12.76 9.19
N ASN A 52 -16.90 -13.77 8.49
CA ASN A 52 -17.11 -15.18 8.86
C ASN A 52 -15.89 -16.07 8.71
N TYR A 53 -14.68 -15.62 9.04
CA TYR A 53 -13.53 -16.50 8.88
C TYR A 53 -12.72 -16.68 10.18
N ASN A 54 -13.18 -17.59 11.03
CA ASN A 54 -12.49 -17.98 12.28
C ASN A 54 -11.58 -19.21 12.11
N GLY A 55 -11.79 -20.02 11.07
CA GLY A 55 -11.20 -21.36 10.93
C GLY A 55 -9.68 -21.40 10.77
N MET A 56 -9.01 -20.32 10.34
CA MET A 56 -7.55 -20.35 10.14
C MET A 56 -6.74 -20.25 11.43
N LEU A 57 -7.30 -19.67 12.49
CA LEU A 57 -6.61 -19.61 13.79
C LEU A 57 -6.44 -20.98 14.44
N GLU A 58 -7.37 -21.91 14.18
CA GLU A 58 -7.31 -23.27 14.69
C GLU A 58 -6.14 -24.08 14.10
N THR A 59 -5.62 -23.67 12.96
CA THR A 59 -4.48 -24.34 12.31
C THR A 59 -3.12 -23.78 12.73
N VAL A 60 -3.08 -22.71 13.54
CA VAL A 60 -1.86 -22.05 14.01
C VAL A 60 -1.31 -22.77 15.23
N THR A 61 -0.05 -23.21 15.15
CA THR A 61 0.65 -23.87 16.27
C THR A 61 1.42 -22.87 17.14
N GLU A 62 1.68 -23.23 18.39
CA GLU A 62 2.47 -22.41 19.31
C GLU A 62 3.92 -22.22 18.84
N GLU A 63 4.47 -23.20 18.13
CA GLU A 63 5.82 -23.10 17.54
C GLU A 63 5.86 -22.03 16.45
N GLU A 64 4.86 -22.03 15.54
CA GLU A 64 4.74 -21.00 14.50
C GLU A 64 4.56 -19.59 15.08
N VAL A 65 3.80 -19.46 16.18
CA VAL A 65 3.64 -18.18 16.88
C VAL A 65 4.96 -17.72 17.48
N ALA A 66 5.71 -18.63 18.09
CA ALA A 66 7.01 -18.31 18.68
C ALA A 66 8.03 -17.87 17.61
N GLU A 67 8.04 -18.52 16.45
CA GLU A 67 8.87 -18.11 15.30
C GLU A 67 8.46 -16.75 14.77
N LYS A 68 7.15 -16.51 14.64
CA LYS A 68 6.61 -15.23 14.18
C LYS A 68 6.97 -14.09 15.13
N LYS A 69 6.96 -14.31 16.44
CA LYS A 69 7.41 -13.32 17.41
C LYS A 69 8.87 -12.93 17.21
N LYS A 70 9.75 -13.86 16.89
CA LYS A 70 11.15 -13.57 16.56
C LYS A 70 11.24 -12.72 15.29
N GLU A 71 10.50 -13.06 14.23
CA GLU A 71 10.41 -12.25 13.01
C GLU A 71 9.95 -10.82 13.33
N ILE A 72 8.93 -10.67 14.18
CA ILE A 72 8.42 -9.38 14.62
C ILE A 72 9.50 -8.58 15.36
N GLU A 73 10.22 -9.17 16.30
CA GLU A 73 11.29 -8.51 17.05
C GLU A 73 12.48 -8.12 16.16
N GLU A 74 12.79 -8.91 15.14
CA GLU A 74 13.83 -8.59 14.16
C GLU A 74 13.42 -7.44 13.23
N PHE A 75 12.16 -7.37 12.85
CA PHE A 75 11.66 -6.41 11.87
C PHE A 75 11.25 -5.08 12.50
N PHE A 76 10.68 -5.09 13.70
CA PHE A 76 10.10 -3.94 14.38
C PHE A 76 10.88 -3.54 15.64
N ILE A 77 10.62 -2.32 16.11
CA ILE A 77 10.94 -1.86 17.46
C ILE A 77 9.65 -1.92 18.28
N ILE A 78 9.67 -2.58 19.42
CA ILE A 78 8.54 -2.59 20.34
C ILE A 78 8.58 -1.30 21.16
N SER A 79 7.50 -0.51 21.13
CA SER A 79 7.41 0.73 21.91
C SER A 79 7.48 0.44 23.41
N ASP A 80 8.22 1.26 24.12
CA ASP A 80 8.25 1.30 25.58
C ASP A 80 7.43 2.48 26.17
N ASP A 81 6.67 3.18 25.32
CA ASP A 81 5.82 4.31 25.69
C ASP A 81 4.72 3.88 26.66
N VAL A 82 4.79 4.42 27.87
CA VAL A 82 3.81 4.20 28.94
C VAL A 82 2.93 5.44 29.18
N SER A 83 2.88 6.35 28.20
CA SER A 83 2.03 7.53 28.29
C SER A 83 0.55 7.15 28.47
N ALA A 84 -0.23 8.09 28.95
CA ALA A 84 -1.67 7.91 29.19
C ALA A 84 -2.51 8.05 27.91
N ASP A 85 -1.89 8.10 26.72
CA ASP A 85 -2.61 8.19 25.44
C ASP A 85 -3.52 6.95 25.28
N PRO A 86 -4.83 7.12 25.11
CA PRO A 86 -5.74 5.99 24.97
C PRO A 86 -5.61 5.26 23.63
N LEU A 87 -5.01 5.92 22.60
CA LEU A 87 -4.92 5.36 21.25
C LEU A 87 -3.70 4.48 21.06
N VAL A 88 -2.56 4.87 21.66
CA VAL A 88 -1.27 4.20 21.48
C VAL A 88 -0.57 4.01 22.83
N LYS A 89 -0.10 2.81 23.07
CA LYS A 89 0.52 2.37 24.33
C LYS A 89 1.69 1.45 24.03
N LYS A 90 2.46 1.15 25.07
CA LYS A 90 3.35 0.00 25.04
C LYS A 90 2.53 -1.28 24.78
N PRO A 91 2.89 -2.10 23.78
CA PRO A 91 2.20 -3.36 23.56
C PRO A 91 2.26 -4.28 24.77
N THR A 92 1.16 -4.95 25.09
CA THR A 92 1.18 -6.02 26.08
C THR A 92 1.68 -7.32 25.46
N PRO A 93 2.18 -8.28 26.27
CA PRO A 93 2.53 -9.61 25.75
C PRO A 93 1.38 -10.31 25.03
N GLU A 94 0.14 -10.14 25.51
CA GLU A 94 -1.07 -10.72 24.91
C GLU A 94 -1.36 -10.09 23.55
N GLN A 95 -1.20 -8.77 23.41
CA GLN A 95 -1.37 -8.07 22.12
C GLN A 95 -0.34 -8.54 21.09
N LEU A 96 0.91 -8.72 21.52
CA LEU A 96 1.98 -9.22 20.63
C LEU A 96 1.72 -10.68 20.25
N ASP A 97 1.30 -11.53 21.20
CA ASP A 97 0.94 -12.93 20.93
C ASP A 97 -0.21 -13.02 19.93
N TRP A 98 -1.27 -12.28 20.18
CA TRP A 98 -2.43 -12.23 19.30
C TRP A 98 -2.05 -11.76 17.88
N SER A 99 -1.29 -10.69 17.75
CA SER A 99 -0.85 -10.18 16.45
C SER A 99 0.06 -11.17 15.71
N ALA A 100 0.92 -11.88 16.42
CA ALA A 100 1.75 -12.94 15.83
C ALA A 100 0.91 -14.10 15.33
N ARG A 101 -0.05 -14.56 16.12
CA ARG A 101 -0.98 -15.64 15.75
C ARG A 101 -1.80 -15.29 14.51
N VAL A 102 -2.36 -14.09 14.48
CA VAL A 102 -3.11 -13.60 13.31
C VAL A 102 -2.20 -13.46 12.08
N ALA A 103 -0.96 -12.99 12.24
CA ALA A 103 -0.01 -12.89 11.14
C ALA A 103 0.34 -14.26 10.53
N VAL A 104 0.53 -15.29 11.36
CA VAL A 104 0.71 -16.67 10.87
C VAL A 104 -0.52 -17.14 10.09
N ALA A 105 -1.72 -16.90 10.60
CA ALA A 105 -2.96 -17.29 9.92
C ALA A 105 -3.08 -16.60 8.54
N GLN A 106 -2.74 -15.30 8.44
CA GLN A 106 -2.75 -14.56 7.18
C GLN A 106 -1.75 -15.13 6.15
N GLU A 107 -0.54 -15.48 6.59
CA GLU A 107 0.45 -16.11 5.70
C GLU A 107 -0.01 -17.50 5.22
N LYS A 108 -0.64 -18.29 6.10
CA LYS A 108 -1.24 -19.56 5.71
C LYS A 108 -2.34 -19.39 4.68
N LEU A 109 -3.23 -18.41 4.86
CA LEU A 109 -4.27 -18.06 3.88
C LEU A 109 -3.68 -17.72 2.51
N VAL A 110 -2.70 -16.82 2.48
CA VAL A 110 -2.02 -16.43 1.25
C VAL A 110 -1.45 -17.65 0.54
N LYS A 111 -0.77 -18.52 1.29
CA LYS A 111 -0.15 -19.74 0.74
C LYS A 111 -1.17 -20.77 0.28
N GLU A 112 -2.19 -21.06 1.09
CA GLU A 112 -3.19 -22.11 0.82
C GLU A 112 -4.04 -21.79 -0.41
N TYR A 113 -4.47 -20.50 -0.52
CA TYR A 113 -5.31 -20.06 -1.62
C TYR A 113 -4.54 -19.45 -2.79
N ASN A 114 -3.21 -19.42 -2.68
CA ASN A 114 -2.33 -18.80 -3.67
C ASN A 114 -2.78 -17.36 -4.00
N LEU A 115 -2.87 -16.52 -2.97
CA LEU A 115 -3.36 -15.16 -3.08
C LEU A 115 -2.24 -14.19 -3.45
N ASP A 116 -2.56 -13.27 -4.35
CA ASP A 116 -1.68 -12.18 -4.77
C ASP A 116 -1.88 -10.90 -3.95
N GLY A 117 -2.90 -10.87 -3.10
CA GLY A 117 -3.16 -9.75 -2.19
C GLY A 117 -4.32 -10.01 -1.24
N LEU A 118 -4.42 -9.19 -0.19
CA LEU A 118 -5.46 -9.26 0.83
C LEU A 118 -6.11 -7.91 1.08
N ALA A 119 -7.43 -7.92 1.18
CA ALA A 119 -8.18 -6.80 1.73
C ALA A 119 -9.05 -7.26 2.89
N TYR A 120 -9.28 -6.41 3.88
CA TYR A 120 -10.18 -6.72 4.98
C TYR A 120 -11.16 -5.58 5.25
N TYR A 121 -12.33 -5.96 5.76
CA TYR A 121 -13.36 -5.01 6.17
C TYR A 121 -13.47 -5.00 7.68
N TYR A 122 -13.40 -3.82 8.30
CA TYR A 122 -13.34 -3.69 9.76
C TYR A 122 -14.70 -3.57 10.46
N HIS A 123 -15.81 -3.51 9.74
CA HIS A 123 -17.13 -3.56 10.31
C HIS A 123 -17.60 -5.03 10.44
N GLY A 124 -17.67 -5.50 11.66
CA GLY A 124 -18.23 -6.78 12.01
C GLY A 124 -19.35 -6.62 13.05
N ALA A 125 -19.98 -7.72 13.43
CA ALA A 125 -20.89 -7.74 14.56
C ALA A 125 -20.13 -7.36 15.84
N LEU A 126 -20.68 -6.42 16.60
CA LEU A 126 -20.09 -5.98 17.88
C LEU A 126 -19.94 -7.16 18.84
N GLY A 127 -18.78 -7.29 19.47
CA GLY A 127 -18.48 -8.33 20.44
C GLY A 127 -18.23 -9.73 19.86
N GLY A 128 -18.13 -9.86 18.54
CA GLY A 128 -17.83 -11.15 17.89
C GLY A 128 -16.33 -11.40 17.72
N ASP A 129 -15.97 -12.64 17.41
CA ASP A 129 -14.58 -13.08 17.18
C ASP A 129 -13.92 -12.30 16.04
N TYR A 130 -14.69 -11.90 15.03
CA TYR A 130 -14.20 -11.08 13.94
C TYR A 130 -13.76 -9.69 14.41
N GLU A 131 -14.44 -9.09 15.38
CA GLU A 131 -14.03 -7.81 15.96
C GLU A 131 -12.66 -7.92 16.65
N ALA A 132 -12.41 -9.01 17.35
CA ALA A 132 -11.11 -9.27 17.97
C ALA A 132 -10.01 -9.52 16.91
N LEU A 133 -10.33 -10.12 15.78
CA LEU A 133 -9.39 -10.35 14.68
C LEU A 133 -8.93 -9.08 13.99
N GLN A 134 -9.82 -8.11 13.78
CA GLN A 134 -9.57 -6.92 12.96
C GLN A 134 -8.34 -6.15 13.41
N SER A 135 -8.22 -5.87 14.70
CA SER A 135 -7.06 -5.14 15.24
C SER A 135 -5.76 -5.97 15.27
N GLY A 136 -5.85 -7.28 15.02
CA GLY A 136 -4.70 -8.16 14.87
C GLY A 136 -4.13 -8.20 13.45
N PHE A 137 -4.85 -7.72 12.43
CA PHE A 137 -4.40 -7.82 11.03
C PHE A 137 -3.21 -6.94 10.67
N ILE A 138 -3.00 -5.84 11.35
CA ILE A 138 -2.04 -4.79 10.97
C ILE A 138 -0.61 -5.34 10.84
N VAL A 139 -0.15 -6.13 11.79
CA VAL A 139 1.23 -6.68 11.76
C VAL A 139 1.39 -7.65 10.59
N GLY A 140 0.47 -8.58 10.43
CA GLY A 140 0.53 -9.55 9.34
C GLY A 140 0.44 -8.90 7.96
N HIS A 141 -0.45 -7.93 7.78
CA HIS A 141 -0.53 -7.14 6.55
C HIS A 141 0.76 -6.38 6.27
N SER A 142 1.37 -5.78 7.30
CA SER A 142 2.64 -5.08 7.17
C SER A 142 3.78 -6.01 6.75
N LEU A 143 3.87 -7.20 7.33
CA LEU A 143 4.86 -8.19 6.95
C LEU A 143 4.63 -8.75 5.54
N LEU A 144 3.38 -9.00 5.15
CA LEU A 144 3.02 -9.42 3.80
C LEU A 144 3.39 -8.36 2.77
N THR A 145 3.08 -7.09 3.05
CA THR A 145 3.43 -5.96 2.19
C THR A 145 4.95 -5.83 2.03
N ALA A 146 5.71 -6.02 3.10
CA ALA A 146 7.17 -6.05 3.02
C ALA A 146 7.70 -7.20 2.14
N LYS A 147 6.93 -8.28 1.99
CA LYS A 147 7.21 -9.42 1.11
C LYS A 147 6.65 -9.24 -0.32
N GLY A 148 6.06 -8.08 -0.64
CA GLY A 148 5.52 -7.75 -1.96
C GLY A 148 4.09 -8.22 -2.20
N ILE A 149 3.35 -8.61 -1.16
CA ILE A 149 1.93 -8.97 -1.24
C ILE A 149 1.09 -7.77 -0.83
N PRO A 150 0.35 -7.13 -1.76
CA PRO A 150 -0.42 -5.94 -1.46
C PRO A 150 -1.54 -6.23 -0.46
N CYS A 151 -1.70 -5.30 0.49
CA CYS A 151 -2.74 -5.38 1.49
C CYS A 151 -3.46 -4.03 1.62
N ALA A 152 -4.78 -4.07 1.79
CA ALA A 152 -5.58 -2.88 2.05
C ALA A 152 -6.59 -3.11 3.18
N GLY A 153 -6.82 -2.05 3.95
CA GLY A 153 -7.87 -1.98 4.95
C GLY A 153 -9.22 -1.55 4.35
N GLU A 154 -10.21 -1.42 5.21
CA GLU A 154 -11.53 -0.83 4.92
C GLU A 154 -12.30 -1.49 3.75
N GLY A 155 -11.92 -2.68 3.34
CA GLY A 155 -12.52 -3.38 2.21
C GLY A 155 -12.18 -2.78 0.85
N ASP A 156 -11.18 -1.91 0.77
CA ASP A 156 -10.79 -1.26 -0.48
C ASP A 156 -9.95 -2.18 -1.37
N LEU A 157 -10.62 -3.12 -2.00
CA LEU A 157 -10.01 -4.03 -2.96
C LEU A 157 -9.37 -3.30 -4.15
N LYS A 158 -9.89 -2.13 -4.55
CA LYS A 158 -9.33 -1.36 -5.67
C LYS A 158 -7.95 -0.82 -5.33
N THR A 159 -7.78 -0.27 -4.14
CA THR A 159 -6.47 0.18 -3.65
C THR A 159 -5.52 -1.00 -3.47
N CYS A 160 -6.01 -2.15 -2.98
CA CYS A 160 -5.22 -3.39 -2.90
C CYS A 160 -4.70 -3.84 -4.28
N VAL A 161 -5.55 -3.82 -5.29
CA VAL A 161 -5.16 -4.18 -6.69
C VAL A 161 -4.17 -3.17 -7.28
N ALA A 162 -4.33 -1.89 -6.99
CA ALA A 162 -3.43 -0.84 -7.47
C ALA A 162 -2.08 -0.81 -6.75
N GLY A 163 -1.96 -1.47 -5.59
CA GLY A 163 -0.73 -1.51 -4.80
C GLY A 163 -1.00 -1.71 -3.32
N HIS A 164 -0.39 -0.88 -2.48
CA HIS A 164 -0.48 -0.99 -1.03
C HIS A 164 -1.22 0.20 -0.42
N ASP A 165 -2.04 -0.06 0.57
CA ASP A 165 -2.60 0.98 1.43
C ASP A 165 -1.51 1.58 2.34
N GLY A 166 -1.61 2.89 2.61
CA GLY A 166 -0.60 3.66 3.35
C GLY A 166 -0.11 3.04 4.66
N PRO A 167 -0.96 2.52 5.56
CA PRO A 167 -0.53 1.96 6.83
C PRO A 167 0.45 0.79 6.73
N PHE A 168 0.50 0.11 5.60
CA PHE A 168 1.27 -1.12 5.41
C PHE A 168 2.57 -0.94 4.61
N HIS A 169 2.92 0.28 4.22
CA HIS A 169 4.08 0.58 3.38
C HIS A 169 5.43 0.55 4.12
N LEU A 170 5.85 -0.62 4.57
CA LEU A 170 7.12 -0.76 5.30
C LEU A 170 8.36 -0.73 4.41
N ALA A 171 8.25 -1.08 3.15
CA ALA A 171 9.39 -1.09 2.21
C ALA A 171 10.05 0.29 2.03
N ILE A 172 9.32 1.38 2.30
CA ILE A 172 9.78 2.76 2.17
C ILE A 172 9.89 3.48 3.53
N ALA A 173 9.82 2.73 4.63
CA ALA A 173 9.97 3.31 5.97
C ALA A 173 11.38 3.87 6.20
N ASN A 174 11.46 4.94 6.97
CA ASN A 174 12.70 5.52 7.44
C ASN A 174 13.16 4.81 8.72
N GLY A 175 13.92 3.75 8.56
CA GLY A 175 14.37 2.90 9.68
C GLY A 175 13.37 1.80 10.04
N LYS A 176 13.61 1.15 11.20
CA LYS A 176 12.71 0.11 11.70
C LYS A 176 11.38 0.73 12.16
N PRO A 177 10.24 0.19 11.72
CA PRO A 177 8.94 0.62 12.21
C PRO A 177 8.74 0.31 13.68
N LEU A 178 7.93 1.13 14.37
CA LEU A 178 7.61 0.99 15.78
C LEU A 178 6.27 0.29 15.96
N LEU A 179 6.22 -0.72 16.83
CA LEU A 179 4.97 -1.34 17.24
C LEU A 179 4.40 -0.64 18.48
N ARG A 180 3.13 -0.27 18.41
CA ARG A 180 2.36 0.29 19.52
C ARG A 180 1.16 -0.57 19.82
N GLY A 181 0.84 -0.75 21.10
CA GLY A 181 -0.39 -1.41 21.51
C GLY A 181 -1.61 -0.56 21.17
N LEU A 182 -2.64 -1.18 20.61
CA LEU A 182 -3.90 -0.53 20.31
C LEU A 182 -4.79 -0.46 21.56
N GLY A 183 -5.05 0.73 22.07
CA GLY A 183 -6.05 0.97 23.10
C GLY A 183 -7.46 1.07 22.50
N VAL A 184 -7.57 1.75 21.35
CA VAL A 184 -8.80 1.93 20.59
C VAL A 184 -8.53 1.67 19.12
N TYR A 185 -9.45 1.00 18.44
CA TYR A 185 -9.39 0.72 17.01
C TYR A 185 -10.78 0.95 16.39
N HIS A 186 -10.89 1.96 15.52
CA HIS A 186 -12.17 2.39 14.92
C HIS A 186 -13.34 2.54 15.93
N GLY A 187 -13.04 3.18 17.07
CA GLY A 187 -14.03 3.41 18.14
C GLY A 187 -14.34 2.22 19.04
N LYS A 188 -13.59 1.11 18.87
CA LYS A 188 -13.72 -0.13 19.64
C LYS A 188 -12.44 -0.40 20.44
N GLN A 189 -12.50 -1.32 21.40
CA GLN A 189 -11.29 -1.73 22.11
C GLN A 189 -10.33 -2.48 21.16
N GLY A 190 -9.08 -2.03 21.10
CA GLY A 190 -8.05 -2.70 20.32
C GLY A 190 -7.49 -3.92 21.04
N THR A 191 -7.29 -5.02 20.31
CA THR A 191 -6.75 -6.28 20.83
C THR A 191 -5.35 -6.61 20.33
N GLY A 192 -4.87 -5.92 19.33
CA GLY A 192 -3.58 -6.15 18.68
C GLY A 192 -2.63 -4.97 18.83
N VAL A 193 -1.70 -4.88 17.91
CA VAL A 193 -0.73 -3.80 17.82
C VAL A 193 -0.83 -3.09 16.48
N SER A 194 -0.49 -1.81 16.49
CA SER A 194 -0.35 -0.99 15.28
C SER A 194 1.11 -0.80 14.89
N VAL A 195 1.32 -0.40 13.66
CA VAL A 195 2.64 -0.12 13.09
C VAL A 195 2.77 1.37 12.84
N GLU A 196 3.70 2.01 13.55
CA GLU A 196 4.04 3.41 13.33
C GLU A 196 5.35 3.51 12.57
N ALA A 197 5.31 4.16 11.42
CA ALA A 197 6.48 4.39 10.61
C ALA A 197 6.40 5.77 9.93
N LYS A 198 7.56 6.29 9.58
CA LYS A 198 7.69 7.48 8.74
C LYS A 198 8.27 7.07 7.39
N VAL A 199 7.67 7.53 6.30
CA VAL A 199 8.24 7.34 4.97
C VAL A 199 9.54 8.15 4.83
N ARG A 200 10.52 7.61 4.12
CA ARG A 200 11.80 8.31 3.87
C ARG A 200 11.54 9.64 3.18
N ALA A 201 12.21 10.68 3.65
CA ALA A 201 12.14 11.99 3.01
C ALA A 201 12.96 12.03 1.71
N GLY A 202 12.51 12.81 0.75
CA GLY A 202 13.16 12.99 -0.55
C GLY A 202 12.78 11.94 -1.59
N ASP A 203 12.05 10.88 -1.21
CA ASP A 203 11.52 9.94 -2.19
C ASP A 203 10.39 10.61 -2.99
N ILE A 204 10.48 10.53 -4.32
CA ILE A 204 9.33 10.84 -5.15
C ILE A 204 8.34 9.70 -5.02
N THR A 205 7.10 10.03 -4.75
CA THR A 205 6.00 9.08 -4.64
C THR A 205 4.97 9.37 -5.72
N THR A 206 4.53 8.33 -6.39
CA THR A 206 3.35 8.39 -7.26
C THR A 206 2.16 7.87 -6.48
N LEU A 207 1.14 8.68 -6.36
CA LEU A 207 -0.11 8.38 -5.69
C LEU A 207 -1.18 8.12 -6.74
N CYS A 208 -1.87 7.00 -6.64
CA CYS A 208 -2.98 6.66 -7.52
C CYS A 208 -4.24 6.37 -6.71
N CYS A 209 -5.22 7.25 -6.81
CA CYS A 209 -6.55 7.06 -6.26
C CYS A 209 -7.41 6.36 -7.33
N THR A 210 -8.03 5.25 -6.96
CA THR A 210 -8.94 4.52 -7.85
C THR A 210 -10.38 4.80 -7.48
N GLN A 211 -11.04 5.64 -8.25
CA GLN A 211 -12.42 6.04 -8.04
C GLN A 211 -13.38 5.31 -8.99
N THR A 212 -14.63 5.15 -8.57
CA THR A 212 -15.72 4.67 -9.44
C THR A 212 -16.87 5.66 -9.42
N ILE A 213 -17.16 6.26 -10.56
CA ILE A 213 -18.24 7.23 -10.74
C ILE A 213 -19.17 6.68 -11.82
N ASP A 214 -20.44 6.56 -11.53
CA ASP A 214 -21.47 6.03 -12.46
C ASP A 214 -21.08 4.69 -13.11
N GLY A 215 -20.51 3.80 -12.30
CA GLY A 215 -20.05 2.49 -12.75
C GLY A 215 -18.77 2.48 -13.60
N LYS A 216 -18.13 3.63 -13.81
CA LYS A 216 -16.89 3.75 -14.55
C LYS A 216 -15.72 3.98 -13.60
N MET A 217 -14.68 3.18 -13.76
CA MET A 217 -13.43 3.37 -13.01
C MET A 217 -12.64 4.54 -13.58
N LYS A 218 -11.96 5.25 -12.68
CA LYS A 218 -11.09 6.37 -13.00
C LYS A 218 -9.85 6.33 -12.10
N PHE A 219 -8.69 6.53 -12.68
CA PHE A 219 -7.45 6.77 -11.95
C PHE A 219 -7.22 8.28 -11.82
N ILE A 220 -7.00 8.74 -10.60
CA ILE A 220 -6.54 10.09 -10.29
C ILE A 220 -5.11 9.94 -9.80
N ILE A 221 -4.16 10.44 -10.59
CA ILE A 221 -2.74 10.18 -10.44
C ILE A 221 -2.04 11.49 -10.10
N THR A 222 -1.12 11.46 -9.14
CA THR A 222 -0.26 12.60 -8.82
C THR A 222 1.11 12.14 -8.37
N GLU A 223 2.12 12.98 -8.56
CA GLU A 223 3.46 12.75 -8.03
C GLU A 223 3.79 13.83 -7.01
N ALA A 224 4.42 13.43 -5.91
CA ALA A 224 4.81 14.33 -4.85
C ALA A 224 6.12 13.87 -4.21
N GLU A 225 6.83 14.77 -3.57
CA GLU A 225 8.05 14.49 -2.83
C GLU A 225 7.73 14.34 -1.35
N SER A 226 8.14 13.22 -0.73
CA SER A 226 8.01 13.02 0.70
C SER A 226 8.93 13.96 1.49
N THR A 227 8.43 14.51 2.59
CA THR A 227 9.17 15.50 3.39
C THR A 227 9.56 14.96 4.75
N ASN A 228 10.52 15.61 5.42
CA ASN A 228 10.93 15.27 6.78
C ASN A 228 10.09 15.97 7.86
N ALA A 229 8.82 16.25 7.60
CA ALA A 229 7.94 16.84 8.60
C ALA A 229 7.69 15.89 9.79
N GLN A 230 7.32 16.46 10.92
CA GLN A 230 6.97 15.66 12.11
C GLN A 230 5.69 14.88 11.85
N ILE A 231 5.67 13.60 12.20
CA ILE A 231 4.47 12.76 12.16
C ILE A 231 3.74 12.78 13.51
N MET A 232 2.48 12.44 13.47
CA MET A 232 1.67 12.29 14.69
C MET A 232 1.95 10.93 15.35
N THR A 233 1.87 10.88 16.66
CA THR A 233 1.96 9.64 17.44
C THR A 233 0.59 9.00 17.53
N ILE A 234 0.18 8.32 16.47
CA ILE A 234 -1.14 7.67 16.34
C ILE A 234 -1.08 6.21 15.90
N GLY A 235 0.12 5.62 15.91
CA GLY A 235 0.30 4.22 15.54
C GLY A 235 0.01 3.93 14.06
N ASN A 236 0.37 4.85 13.17
CA ASN A 236 0.18 4.71 11.73
C ASN A 236 1.46 5.00 10.95
N THR A 237 1.60 4.42 9.77
CA THR A 237 2.62 4.85 8.81
C THR A 237 2.18 6.17 8.19
N GLN A 238 3.07 7.16 8.22
CA GLN A 238 2.74 8.53 7.84
C GLN A 238 3.83 9.16 6.99
N THR A 239 3.40 10.09 6.15
CA THR A 239 4.28 11.03 5.45
C THR A 239 3.56 12.35 5.22
N HIS A 240 4.34 13.39 5.08
CA HIS A 240 3.89 14.66 4.49
C HIS A 240 4.50 14.73 3.10
N VAL A 241 3.75 15.18 2.14
CA VAL A 241 4.21 15.30 0.76
C VAL A 241 4.16 16.75 0.30
N LYS A 242 5.08 17.10 -0.58
CA LYS A 242 5.13 18.40 -1.27
C LYS A 242 4.76 18.20 -2.73
N PHE A 243 3.73 18.89 -3.17
CA PHE A 243 3.32 18.98 -4.56
C PHE A 243 4.09 20.09 -5.28
N LYS A 244 4.04 20.13 -6.62
CA LYS A 244 4.62 21.24 -7.43
C LYS A 244 3.82 22.52 -7.24
N LYS A 245 2.49 22.41 -7.22
CA LYS A 245 1.56 23.52 -6.96
C LYS A 245 1.46 23.83 -5.47
N ASP A 246 1.00 25.02 -5.15
CA ASP A 246 0.61 25.35 -3.80
C ASP A 246 -0.58 24.48 -3.35
N PRO A 247 -0.73 24.26 -2.03
CA PRO A 247 -1.75 23.33 -1.50
C PRO A 247 -3.18 23.68 -1.93
N ASP A 248 -3.55 24.97 -1.97
CA ASP A 248 -4.91 25.39 -2.30
C ASP A 248 -5.23 25.07 -3.76
N SER A 249 -4.34 25.45 -4.69
CA SER A 249 -4.48 25.11 -6.12
C SER A 249 -4.50 23.61 -6.38
N TYR A 250 -3.69 22.83 -5.64
CA TYR A 250 -3.72 21.37 -5.74
C TYR A 250 -5.04 20.79 -5.24
N MET A 251 -5.55 21.26 -4.10
CA MET A 251 -6.79 20.77 -3.54
C MET A 251 -8.01 21.11 -4.41
N ASP A 252 -8.00 22.26 -5.10
CA ASP A 252 -9.05 22.60 -6.06
C ASP A 252 -9.06 21.59 -7.23
N GLU A 253 -7.91 21.25 -7.79
CA GLU A 253 -7.82 20.21 -8.84
C GLU A 253 -8.25 18.84 -8.29
N TRP A 254 -7.78 18.47 -7.11
CA TRP A 254 -8.09 17.22 -6.47
C TRP A 254 -9.60 17.02 -6.27
N PHE A 255 -10.27 18.00 -5.66
CA PHE A 255 -11.70 17.92 -5.42
C PHE A 255 -12.55 17.99 -6.69
N ALA A 256 -12.08 18.65 -7.75
CA ALA A 256 -12.77 18.68 -9.03
C ALA A 256 -12.90 17.28 -9.66
N GLU A 257 -12.04 16.34 -9.28
CA GLU A 257 -12.03 14.97 -9.78
C GLU A 257 -12.86 13.99 -8.93
N PHE A 258 -13.51 14.44 -7.87
CA PHE A 258 -14.31 13.63 -6.95
C PHE A 258 -13.56 12.42 -6.38
N PRO A 259 -12.42 12.61 -5.70
CA PRO A 259 -11.58 11.52 -5.23
C PRO A 259 -12.21 10.76 -4.07
N THR A 260 -11.76 9.51 -3.86
CA THR A 260 -11.83 8.87 -2.54
C THR A 260 -10.63 9.29 -1.70
N HIS A 261 -10.64 8.96 -0.41
CA HIS A 261 -9.53 9.26 0.49
C HIS A 261 -8.43 8.21 0.49
N HIS A 262 -8.61 7.08 -0.21
CA HIS A 262 -7.61 6.02 -0.33
C HIS A 262 -6.73 6.20 -1.56
N PHE A 263 -5.46 5.87 -1.40
CA PHE A 263 -4.47 5.87 -2.47
C PHE A 263 -3.61 4.60 -2.43
N ALA A 264 -3.30 4.09 -3.60
CA ALA A 264 -2.10 3.28 -3.75
C ALA A 264 -0.89 4.21 -3.91
N MET A 265 0.21 3.89 -3.25
CA MET A 265 1.45 4.65 -3.33
C MET A 265 2.57 3.79 -3.92
N SER A 266 3.33 4.34 -4.85
CA SER A 266 4.55 3.75 -5.38
C SER A 266 5.70 4.74 -5.32
N VAL A 267 6.94 4.24 -5.20
CA VAL A 267 8.14 5.07 -5.21
C VAL A 267 8.61 5.30 -6.64
N GLY A 268 8.98 6.53 -6.97
CA GLY A 268 9.50 6.95 -8.26
C GLY A 268 8.49 7.69 -9.11
N HIS A 269 8.93 8.06 -10.32
CA HIS A 269 8.13 8.74 -11.34
C HIS A 269 7.33 7.71 -12.15
N ASN A 270 6.18 7.29 -11.66
CA ASN A 270 5.35 6.24 -12.25
C ASN A 270 4.04 6.75 -12.86
N ALA A 271 3.78 8.06 -12.87
CA ALA A 271 2.53 8.61 -13.40
C ALA A 271 2.29 8.17 -14.86
N SER A 272 3.31 8.25 -15.70
CA SER A 272 3.23 7.82 -17.11
C SER A 272 2.92 6.32 -17.26
N LEU A 273 3.42 5.47 -16.37
CA LEU A 273 3.09 4.04 -16.36
C LEU A 273 1.64 3.83 -15.94
N PHE A 274 1.15 4.50 -14.90
CA PHE A 274 -0.25 4.40 -14.49
C PHE A 274 -1.22 4.88 -15.57
N GLU A 275 -0.89 5.96 -16.29
CA GLU A 275 -1.67 6.42 -17.47
C GLU A 275 -1.77 5.29 -18.52
N LYS A 276 -0.66 4.63 -18.86
CA LYS A 276 -0.65 3.51 -19.81
C LYS A 276 -1.40 2.29 -19.31
N VAL A 277 -1.30 1.98 -18.03
CA VAL A 277 -2.10 0.92 -17.40
C VAL A 277 -3.60 1.23 -17.55
N ALA A 278 -4.00 2.47 -17.28
CA ALA A 278 -5.38 2.91 -17.46
C ALA A 278 -5.83 2.72 -18.92
N ASP A 279 -5.01 3.14 -19.89
CA ASP A 279 -5.29 3.00 -21.32
C ASP A 279 -5.50 1.53 -21.73
N VAL A 280 -4.58 0.62 -21.34
CA VAL A 280 -4.71 -0.81 -21.72
C VAL A 280 -5.86 -1.51 -21.01
N LEU A 281 -6.31 -1.00 -19.85
CA LEU A 281 -7.47 -1.51 -19.11
C LEU A 281 -8.79 -0.87 -19.59
N GLY A 282 -8.75 0.21 -20.36
CA GLY A 282 -9.92 0.99 -20.76
C GLY A 282 -10.51 1.81 -19.59
N ILE A 283 -9.66 2.24 -18.66
CA ILE A 283 -10.01 3.04 -17.50
C ILE A 283 -9.70 4.51 -17.81
N LEU A 284 -10.57 5.41 -17.37
CA LEU A 284 -10.27 6.85 -17.45
C LEU A 284 -9.10 7.20 -16.51
N SER A 285 -8.24 8.10 -16.92
CA SER A 285 -7.18 8.62 -16.05
C SER A 285 -7.07 10.14 -16.15
N VAL A 286 -6.70 10.74 -15.05
CA VAL A 286 -6.29 12.14 -14.96
C VAL A 286 -5.03 12.22 -14.11
N THR A 287 -4.06 12.98 -14.58
CA THR A 287 -2.84 13.27 -13.82
C THR A 287 -2.88 14.73 -13.38
N LEU A 288 -2.83 14.93 -12.07
CA LEU A 288 -2.85 16.24 -11.42
C LEU A 288 -1.42 16.79 -11.26
N ASP A 289 -1.34 18.08 -10.94
CA ASP A 289 -0.07 18.75 -10.59
C ASP A 289 1.01 18.65 -11.69
N LYS A 290 0.57 18.72 -12.96
CA LYS A 290 1.45 18.66 -14.15
C LYS A 290 2.35 19.86 -14.30
#